data_d76988f417321cc00d23d60e2d891e6d
#
_entry.id   d76988f417321cc00d23d60e2d891e6d
#
_cell.length_a   1.000
_cell.length_b   1.000
_cell.length_c   1.000
_cell.angle_alpha   90.00
_cell.angle_beta   90.00
_cell.angle_gamma   90.00
#
_symmetry.space_group_name_H-M   'P 1'
#
loop_
_entity.id
_entity.type
_entity.pdbx_description
1 polymer ?
#
loop_
_entity_poly.entity_id
_entity_poly.type
_entity_poly.pdbx_seq_one_letter_code
_entity_poly.pdbx_strand_id
1 'polypeptide(L)'
;MKVKSQRTLITIALVVLIFGGGSYVLGWSNLLTVRSIAITGAPTEQSKEIITRSLDLRLGEKLARVDPRSISARLAANNWIQSSQVSRNWINGKVAISITSRVPVALYTEPGQPQVALDASGKTFTLPAVLPD
;
A
#
# COMPACT_ATOMS: atom_id res chain seq x y z
N MET A 1 21.12 41.39 31.81
CA MET A 1 20.57 40.03 31.84
C MET A 1 19.26 39.83 31.04
N LYS A 2 18.48 40.87 30.76
CA LYS A 2 17.20 40.77 29.99
C LYS A 2 17.35 40.39 28.51
N VAL A 3 18.43 40.79 27.84
CA VAL A 3 18.61 40.60 26.38
C VAL A 3 18.83 39.12 26.00
N LYS A 4 19.50 38.33 26.85
CA LYS A 4 19.74 36.89 26.59
C LYS A 4 18.44 36.10 26.65
N SER A 5 17.58 36.40 27.63
CA SER A 5 16.27 35.77 27.81
C SER A 5 15.33 36.05 26.63
N GLN A 6 15.35 37.27 26.12
CA GLN A 6 14.50 37.68 25.00
C GLN A 6 14.90 36.98 23.69
N ARG A 7 16.20 36.82 23.42
CA ARG A 7 16.68 36.06 22.26
C ARG A 7 16.29 34.58 22.33
N THR A 8 16.41 33.97 23.51
CA THR A 8 16.02 32.59 23.72
C THR A 8 14.51 32.39 23.51
N LEU A 9 13.67 33.30 24.03
CA LEU A 9 12.22 33.23 23.82
C LEU A 9 11.84 33.37 22.35
N ILE A 10 12.48 34.29 21.61
CA ILE A 10 12.26 34.46 20.18
C ILE A 10 12.66 33.20 19.42
N THR A 11 13.79 32.57 19.75
CA THR A 11 14.24 31.33 19.11
C THR A 11 13.26 30.19 19.36
N ILE A 12 12.78 30.02 20.59
CA ILE A 12 11.79 29.00 20.94
C ILE A 12 10.48 29.25 20.18
N ALA A 13 9.99 30.49 20.16
CA ALA A 13 8.78 30.86 19.43
C ALA A 13 8.92 30.56 17.93
N LEU A 14 10.07 30.81 17.33
CA LEU A 14 10.35 30.57 15.94
C LEU A 14 10.42 29.07 15.62
N VAL A 15 11.02 28.27 16.50
CA VAL A 15 11.04 26.81 16.40
C VAL A 15 9.62 26.23 16.51
N VAL A 16 8.82 26.68 17.47
CA VAL A 16 7.43 26.24 17.63
C VAL A 16 6.59 26.60 16.40
N LEU A 17 6.80 27.81 15.85
CA LEU A 17 6.09 28.28 14.65
C LEU A 17 6.46 27.47 13.40
N ILE A 18 7.73 27.13 13.23
CA ILE A 18 8.21 26.30 12.12
C ILE A 18 7.67 24.88 12.25
N PHE A 19 7.80 24.26 13.42
CA PHE A 19 7.33 22.88 13.62
C PHE A 19 5.80 22.80 13.64
N GLY A 20 5.11 23.73 14.29
CA GLY A 20 3.65 23.78 14.31
C GLY A 20 3.06 24.13 12.95
N GLY A 21 3.60 25.14 12.27
CA GLY A 21 3.19 25.52 10.92
C GLY A 21 3.50 24.43 9.89
N GLY A 22 4.68 23.82 9.97
CA GLY A 22 5.07 22.69 9.12
C GLY A 22 4.16 21.48 9.29
N SER A 23 3.85 21.10 10.54
CA SER A 23 2.92 20.01 10.84
C SER A 23 1.50 20.30 10.34
N TYR A 24 1.06 21.54 10.45
CA TYR A 24 -0.25 21.97 9.93
C TYR A 24 -0.32 21.86 8.41
N VAL A 25 0.69 22.38 7.71
CA VAL A 25 0.78 22.30 6.24
C VAL A 25 0.85 20.86 5.76
N LEU A 26 1.63 20.01 6.41
CA LEU A 26 1.76 18.59 6.06
C LEU A 26 0.45 17.81 6.32
N GLY A 27 -0.28 18.15 7.39
CA GLY A 27 -1.52 17.47 7.75
C GLY A 27 -2.75 17.90 6.94
N TRP A 28 -2.82 19.17 6.52
CA TRP A 28 -4.01 19.78 5.91
C TRP A 28 -3.83 20.17 4.45
N SER A 29 -2.59 20.27 3.96
CA SER A 29 -2.32 20.61 2.57
C SER A 29 -2.67 19.43 1.64
N ASN A 30 -3.23 19.77 0.47
CA ASN A 30 -3.43 18.83 -0.64
C ASN A 30 -2.15 18.51 -1.40
N LEU A 31 -0.99 18.97 -0.90
CA LEU A 31 0.30 18.77 -1.55
C LEU A 31 0.76 17.30 -1.50
N LEU A 32 0.41 16.59 -0.41
CA LEU A 32 0.82 15.20 -0.20
C LEU A 32 -0.39 14.25 -0.34
N THR A 33 -0.91 14.15 -1.55
CA THR A 33 -2.02 13.26 -1.90
C THR A 33 -1.58 12.15 -2.84
N VAL A 34 -2.34 11.07 -2.88
CA VAL A 34 -2.16 9.97 -3.83
C VAL A 34 -2.52 10.49 -5.23
N ARG A 35 -1.52 10.60 -6.09
CA ARG A 35 -1.67 11.05 -7.49
C ARG A 35 -1.73 9.88 -8.46
N SER A 36 -1.06 8.78 -8.13
CA SER A 36 -1.05 7.58 -8.95
C SER A 36 -0.88 6.32 -8.10
N ILE A 37 -1.51 5.25 -8.54
CA ILE A 37 -1.38 3.92 -7.94
C ILE A 37 -0.82 3.01 -9.03
N ALA A 38 0.30 2.34 -8.75
CA ALA A 38 0.92 1.39 -9.66
C ALA A 38 0.92 0.01 -9.00
N ILE A 39 0.30 -0.96 -9.66
CA ILE A 39 0.27 -2.36 -9.22
C ILE A 39 1.07 -3.17 -10.23
N THR A 40 2.05 -3.92 -9.75
CA THR A 40 2.91 -4.79 -10.55
C THR A 40 2.91 -6.20 -9.99
N GLY A 41 3.13 -7.20 -10.86
CA GLY A 41 3.20 -8.61 -10.47
C GLY A 41 1.86 -9.32 -10.34
N ALA A 42 0.74 -8.66 -10.65
CA ALA A 42 -0.54 -9.35 -10.80
C ALA A 42 -0.52 -10.23 -12.06
N PRO A 43 -0.95 -11.50 -11.99
CA PRO A 43 -0.85 -12.43 -13.12
C PRO A 43 -1.79 -12.08 -14.27
N THR A 44 -2.92 -11.45 -14.01
CA THR A 44 -3.92 -11.03 -14.98
C THR A 44 -4.44 -9.63 -14.70
N GLU A 45 -4.98 -8.95 -15.71
CA GLU A 45 -5.62 -7.62 -15.50
C GLU A 45 -6.83 -7.72 -14.58
N GLN A 46 -7.57 -8.84 -14.64
CA GLN A 46 -8.71 -9.10 -13.75
C GLN A 46 -8.24 -9.21 -12.28
N SER A 47 -7.13 -9.91 -12.01
CA SER A 47 -6.52 -9.98 -10.68
C SER A 47 -6.10 -8.60 -10.18
N LYS A 48 -5.56 -7.77 -11.07
CA LYS A 48 -5.18 -6.39 -10.77
C LYS A 48 -6.40 -5.53 -10.43
N GLU A 49 -7.51 -5.71 -11.14
CA GLU A 49 -8.76 -4.99 -10.87
C GLU A 49 -9.36 -5.41 -9.51
N ILE A 50 -9.39 -6.72 -9.21
CA ILE A 50 -9.85 -7.24 -7.92
C ILE A 50 -9.01 -6.66 -6.78
N ILE A 51 -7.69 -6.63 -6.94
CA ILE A 51 -6.77 -6.02 -5.98
C ILE A 51 -7.09 -4.54 -5.80
N THR A 52 -7.20 -3.80 -6.88
CA THR A 52 -7.50 -2.36 -6.86
C THR A 52 -8.78 -2.06 -6.08
N ARG A 53 -9.82 -2.85 -6.31
CA ARG A 53 -11.10 -2.73 -5.58
C ARG A 53 -10.98 -3.09 -4.10
N SER A 54 -10.19 -4.12 -3.76
CA SER A 54 -10.02 -4.58 -2.38
C SER A 54 -9.20 -3.64 -1.50
N LEU A 55 -8.36 -2.81 -2.11
CA LEU A 55 -7.46 -1.90 -1.39
C LEU A 55 -8.16 -0.64 -0.87
N ASP A 56 -9.32 -0.28 -1.43
CA ASP A 56 -10.07 0.96 -1.12
C ASP A 56 -9.17 2.22 -1.13
N LEU A 57 -8.18 2.23 -2.04
CA LEU A 57 -7.29 3.36 -2.24
C LEU A 57 -7.90 4.31 -3.25
N ARG A 58 -8.00 5.58 -2.88
CA ARG A 58 -8.57 6.61 -3.75
C ARG A 58 -7.51 7.63 -4.16
N LEU A 59 -7.56 8.04 -5.41
CA LEU A 59 -6.79 9.19 -5.89
C LEU A 59 -7.26 10.43 -5.13
N GLY A 60 -6.32 11.28 -4.72
CA GLY A 60 -6.61 12.46 -3.91
C GLY A 60 -6.63 12.20 -2.40
N GLU A 61 -6.58 10.94 -1.94
CA GLU A 61 -6.44 10.62 -0.54
C GLU A 61 -5.08 11.10 0.00
N LYS A 62 -5.04 11.48 1.28
CA LYS A 62 -3.79 11.92 1.91
C LYS A 62 -2.80 10.76 2.04
N LEU A 63 -1.60 10.93 1.50
CA LEU A 63 -0.54 9.92 1.52
C LEU A 63 -0.18 9.47 2.95
N ALA A 64 -0.31 10.36 3.93
CA ALA A 64 -0.09 10.06 5.33
C ALA A 64 -1.10 9.04 5.90
N ARG A 65 -2.30 8.96 5.33
CA ARG A 65 -3.35 8.00 5.76
C ARG A 65 -3.20 6.64 5.09
N VAL A 66 -2.46 6.57 4.00
CA VAL A 66 -2.18 5.30 3.33
C VAL A 66 -1.20 4.50 4.18
N ASP A 67 -1.65 3.48 4.86
CA ASP A 67 -0.81 2.60 5.68
C ASP A 67 -0.34 1.37 4.88
N PRO A 68 0.96 1.27 4.54
CA PRO A 68 1.49 0.14 3.79
C PRO A 68 1.30 -1.22 4.48
N ARG A 69 1.32 -1.24 5.82
CA ARG A 69 1.15 -2.49 6.58
C ARG A 69 -0.28 -3.01 6.48
N SER A 70 -1.24 -2.12 6.61
CA SER A 70 -2.66 -2.43 6.47
C SER A 70 -2.96 -2.95 5.06
N ILE A 71 -2.40 -2.32 4.03
CA ILE A 71 -2.53 -2.76 2.64
C ILE A 71 -1.92 -4.15 2.45
N SER A 72 -0.68 -4.38 2.93
CA SER A 72 -0.04 -5.69 2.84
C SER A 72 -0.82 -6.78 3.57
N ALA A 73 -1.42 -6.48 4.73
CA ALA A 73 -2.26 -7.41 5.46
C ALA A 73 -3.54 -7.78 4.68
N ARG A 74 -4.18 -6.81 4.03
CA ARG A 74 -5.34 -7.07 3.15
C ARG A 74 -4.96 -7.92 1.95
N LEU A 75 -3.80 -7.66 1.35
CA LEU A 75 -3.30 -8.47 0.23
C LEU A 75 -2.98 -9.90 0.65
N ALA A 76 -2.42 -10.09 1.84
CA ALA A 76 -2.11 -11.42 2.39
C ALA A 76 -3.36 -12.29 2.65
N ALA A 77 -4.55 -11.69 2.72
CA ALA A 77 -5.81 -12.43 2.78
C ALA A 77 -6.11 -13.21 1.48
N ASN A 78 -5.50 -12.81 0.36
CA ASN A 78 -5.59 -13.56 -0.89
C ASN A 78 -4.56 -14.68 -0.89
N ASN A 79 -4.99 -15.93 -0.81
CA ASN A 79 -4.13 -17.10 -0.66
C ASN A 79 -3.18 -17.36 -1.85
N TRP A 80 -3.47 -16.83 -3.04
CA TRP A 80 -2.61 -16.90 -4.22
C TRP A 80 -1.43 -15.90 -4.19
N ILE A 81 -1.46 -14.93 -3.27
CA ILE A 81 -0.36 -13.98 -3.07
C ILE A 81 0.68 -14.61 -2.14
N GLN A 82 1.91 -14.74 -2.62
CA GLN A 82 3.03 -15.22 -1.83
C GLN A 82 3.58 -14.11 -0.93
N SER A 83 3.79 -12.93 -1.51
CA SER A 83 4.27 -11.74 -0.80
C SER A 83 3.81 -10.47 -1.49
N SER A 84 3.75 -9.39 -0.74
CA SER A 84 3.45 -8.07 -1.27
C SER A 84 4.34 -7.02 -0.63
N GLN A 85 4.73 -6.04 -1.42
CA GLN A 85 5.52 -4.91 -0.97
C GLN A 85 4.82 -3.62 -1.38
N VAL A 86 4.61 -2.72 -0.42
CA VAL A 86 3.92 -1.45 -0.63
C VAL A 86 4.87 -0.32 -0.28
N SER A 87 5.04 0.61 -1.20
CA SER A 87 5.86 1.80 -1.01
C SER A 87 5.10 3.07 -1.38
N ARG A 88 5.44 4.16 -0.68
CA ARG A 88 4.87 5.49 -0.92
C ARG A 88 5.99 6.43 -1.33
N ASN A 89 5.82 7.09 -2.44
CA ASN A 89 6.71 8.17 -2.85
C ASN A 89 6.06 9.51 -2.50
N TRP A 90 6.62 10.18 -1.51
CA TRP A 90 6.13 11.45 -0.98
C TRP A 90 6.33 12.64 -1.94
N ILE A 91 7.28 12.53 -2.87
CA ILE A 91 7.63 13.61 -3.79
C ILE A 91 6.60 13.70 -4.91
N ASN A 92 6.25 12.55 -5.50
CA ASN A 92 5.36 12.50 -6.67
C ASN A 92 3.95 11.97 -6.36
N GLY A 93 3.66 11.63 -5.09
CA GLY A 93 2.35 11.11 -4.69
C GLY A 93 2.03 9.71 -5.22
N LYS A 94 3.05 8.92 -5.57
CA LYS A 94 2.86 7.58 -6.11
C LYS A 94 2.82 6.53 -5.00
N VAL A 95 1.80 5.68 -5.03
CA VAL A 95 1.75 4.45 -4.24
C VAL A 95 2.09 3.29 -5.18
N ALA A 96 3.20 2.59 -4.91
CA ALA A 96 3.62 1.44 -5.69
C ALA A 96 3.40 0.17 -4.87
N ILE A 97 2.71 -0.79 -5.48
CA ILE A 97 2.36 -2.08 -4.91
C ILE A 97 2.97 -3.15 -5.80
N SER A 98 3.92 -3.90 -5.26
CA SER A 98 4.55 -5.02 -5.93
C SER A 98 4.04 -6.31 -5.31
N ILE A 99 3.56 -7.22 -6.13
CA ILE A 99 2.97 -8.49 -5.72
C ILE A 99 3.80 -9.62 -6.31
N THR A 100 4.08 -10.63 -5.50
CA THR A 100 4.64 -11.89 -5.95
C THR A 100 3.57 -12.95 -5.83
N SER A 101 3.15 -13.52 -6.96
CA SER A 101 2.17 -14.61 -7.01
C SER A 101 2.82 -15.93 -6.63
N ARG A 102 2.05 -16.84 -6.04
CA ARG A 102 2.47 -18.24 -5.88
C ARG A 102 2.50 -18.93 -7.24
N VAL A 103 3.51 -19.76 -7.44
CA VAL A 103 3.65 -20.57 -8.65
C VAL A 103 3.11 -21.97 -8.34
N PRO A 104 2.09 -22.45 -9.06
CA PRO A 104 1.57 -23.79 -8.88
C PRO A 104 2.58 -24.82 -9.38
N VAL A 105 2.88 -25.82 -8.57
CA VAL A 105 3.69 -27.01 -8.95
C VAL A 105 2.81 -28.23 -9.17
N ALA A 106 1.62 -28.25 -8.59
CA ALA A 106 0.61 -29.28 -8.81
C ALA A 106 -0.79 -28.70 -8.75
N LEU A 107 -1.70 -29.31 -9.51
CA LEU A 107 -3.12 -29.00 -9.47
C LEU A 107 -3.86 -30.22 -8.95
N TYR A 108 -4.78 -29.99 -8.05
CA TYR A 108 -5.59 -31.02 -7.43
C TYR A 108 -7.07 -30.66 -7.56
N THR A 109 -7.87 -31.62 -7.99
CA THR A 109 -9.31 -31.41 -8.12
C THR A 109 -10.02 -32.59 -7.44
N GLU A 110 -10.80 -32.33 -6.39
CA GLU A 110 -11.72 -33.29 -5.84
C GLU A 110 -13.03 -33.28 -6.62
N PRO A 111 -13.70 -34.45 -6.78
CA PRO A 111 -15.00 -34.49 -7.42
C PRO A 111 -16.01 -33.55 -6.74
N GLY A 112 -16.55 -32.59 -7.49
CA GLY A 112 -17.49 -31.59 -6.98
C GLY A 112 -16.89 -30.39 -6.24
N GLN A 113 -15.57 -30.27 -6.20
CA GLN A 113 -14.86 -29.13 -5.60
C GLN A 113 -14.11 -28.30 -6.66
N PRO A 114 -13.90 -27.00 -6.41
CA PRO A 114 -13.09 -26.18 -7.29
C PRO A 114 -11.63 -26.67 -7.30
N GLN A 115 -10.95 -26.47 -8.41
CA GLN A 115 -9.54 -26.81 -8.55
C GLN A 115 -8.67 -26.02 -7.58
N VAL A 116 -7.80 -26.70 -6.89
CA VAL A 116 -6.85 -26.14 -5.92
C VAL A 116 -5.44 -26.35 -6.44
N ALA A 117 -4.62 -25.34 -6.33
CA ALA A 117 -3.20 -25.36 -6.66
C ALA A 117 -2.36 -25.58 -5.41
N LEU A 118 -1.25 -26.30 -5.56
CA LEU A 118 -0.23 -26.51 -4.53
C LEU A 118 1.06 -25.82 -4.98
N ASP A 119 1.69 -25.06 -4.10
CA ASP A 119 3.01 -24.47 -4.36
C ASP A 119 4.15 -25.39 -3.86
N ALA A 120 5.39 -25.03 -4.19
CA ALA A 120 6.59 -25.79 -3.80
C ALA A 120 6.80 -25.87 -2.26
N SER A 121 6.13 -25.02 -1.48
CA SER A 121 6.17 -25.04 -0.01
C SER A 121 5.10 -25.97 0.60
N GLY A 122 4.26 -26.61 -0.21
CA GLY A 122 3.15 -27.44 0.23
C GLY A 122 1.90 -26.65 0.64
N LYS A 123 1.83 -25.37 0.31
CA LYS A 123 0.67 -24.54 0.59
C LYS A 123 -0.34 -24.59 -0.54
N THR A 124 -1.59 -24.84 -0.20
CA THR A 124 -2.71 -24.83 -1.16
C THR A 124 -3.25 -23.43 -1.37
N PHE A 125 -3.64 -23.11 -2.59
CA PHE A 125 -4.25 -21.84 -2.94
C PHE A 125 -5.19 -21.99 -4.13
N THR A 126 -6.14 -21.06 -4.23
CA THR A 126 -7.02 -20.97 -5.39
C THR A 126 -6.34 -20.14 -6.47
N LEU A 127 -6.32 -20.64 -7.69
CA LEU A 127 -5.79 -19.88 -8.82
C LEU A 127 -6.56 -18.56 -8.97
N PRO A 128 -5.87 -17.43 -9.21
CA PRO A 128 -6.55 -16.21 -9.56
C PRO A 128 -7.37 -16.45 -10.82
N ALA A 129 -8.59 -15.89 -10.84
CA ALA A 129 -9.51 -16.10 -11.95
C ALA A 129 -8.83 -15.84 -13.28
N VAL A 130 -8.75 -16.87 -14.10
CA VAL A 130 -8.33 -16.76 -15.49
C VAL A 130 -9.62 -16.56 -16.28
N LEU A 131 -9.67 -15.53 -17.10
CA LEU A 131 -10.76 -15.40 -18.06
C LEU A 131 -10.74 -16.63 -18.96
N PRO A 132 -11.89 -17.31 -19.17
CA PRO A 132 -11.97 -18.28 -20.24
C PRO A 132 -11.67 -17.55 -21.56
N ASP A 133 -10.86 -18.17 -22.41
CA ASP A 133 -10.55 -17.72 -23.77
C ASP A 133 -11.81 -17.58 -24.61
#